data_54577301e05312bf0737cb9b1dc114dd
#
_entry.id   54577301e05312bf0737cb9b1dc114dd
#
_cell.length_a   1.000
_cell.length_b   1.000
_cell.length_c   1.000
_cell.angle_alpha   90.00
_cell.angle_beta   90.00
_cell.angle_gamma   90.00
#
_symmetry.space_group_name_H-M   'P 1'
#
loop_
_entity.id
_entity.type
_entity.pdbx_description
1 polymer ?
#
loop_
_entity_poly.entity_id
_entity_poly.type
_entity_poly.pdbx_seq_one_letter_code
_entity_poly.pdbx_strand_id
1 'polypeptide(L)'
;MQEKVTIGNKVFYVEVANSFFSRLIGLMFKKSYNPDKALLITPCNSIHMFFMRFPITAVFVNSDGVITDFKKDLKEWRIFFSFFKKSEAVYEISYFGNEDILPVIGESVFSLNKIC
;
A
#
# COMPACT_ATOMS: atom_id res chain seq x y z
N MET A 1 18.38 -7.16 -3.65
CA MET A 1 17.26 -7.91 -4.28
C MET A 1 15.96 -7.24 -3.84
N GLN A 2 15.14 -6.84 -4.81
CA GLN A 2 13.86 -6.21 -4.48
C GLN A 2 12.84 -7.27 -4.08
N GLU A 3 12.13 -6.98 -3.01
CA GLU A 3 10.99 -7.79 -2.60
C GLU A 3 9.82 -7.54 -3.53
N LYS A 4 9.00 -8.57 -3.73
CA LYS A 4 7.81 -8.50 -4.56
C LYS A 4 6.60 -8.96 -3.77
N VAL A 5 5.46 -8.33 -4.05
CA VAL A 5 4.17 -8.74 -3.49
C VAL A 5 3.15 -8.82 -4.60
N THR A 6 2.09 -9.59 -4.37
CA THR A 6 0.96 -9.71 -5.28
C THR A 6 -0.26 -9.08 -4.63
N ILE A 7 -0.86 -8.11 -5.29
CA ILE A 7 -2.07 -7.44 -4.84
C ILE A 7 -3.04 -7.42 -6.03
N GLY A 8 -4.22 -8.01 -5.85
CA GLY A 8 -5.23 -8.01 -6.90
C GLY A 8 -4.76 -8.62 -8.22
N ASN A 9 -4.00 -9.72 -8.15
CA ASN A 9 -3.43 -10.44 -9.29
C ASN A 9 -2.32 -9.70 -10.05
N LYS A 10 -1.81 -8.62 -9.49
CA LYS A 10 -0.66 -7.91 -10.05
C LYS A 10 0.52 -8.00 -9.10
N VAL A 11 1.72 -8.18 -9.67
CA VAL A 11 2.98 -8.20 -8.91
C VAL A 11 3.56 -6.81 -8.87
N PHE A 12 3.93 -6.38 -7.67
CA PHE A 12 4.56 -5.08 -7.42
C PHE A 12 5.95 -5.27 -6.84
N TYR A 13 6.87 -4.39 -7.22
CA TYR A 13 8.18 -4.29 -6.59
C TYR A 13 8.05 -3.39 -5.36
N VAL A 14 8.56 -3.86 -4.22
CA VAL A 14 8.34 -3.18 -2.94
C VAL A 14 9.51 -2.29 -2.59
N GLU A 15 9.20 -1.04 -2.23
CA GLU A 15 10.10 -0.14 -1.52
C GLU A 15 9.61 -0.02 -0.08
N VAL A 16 10.52 0.11 0.88
CA VAL A 16 10.16 0.09 2.30
C VAL A 16 10.39 1.44 2.94
N ALA A 17 9.39 1.91 3.68
CA ALA A 17 9.46 3.12 4.50
C ALA A 17 9.26 2.71 5.96
N ASN A 18 10.35 2.45 6.67
CA ASN A 18 10.30 1.96 8.05
C ASN A 18 10.95 2.89 9.08
N SER A 19 11.49 4.02 8.67
CA SER A 19 11.94 5.06 9.59
C SER A 19 10.81 6.03 9.89
N PHE A 20 10.95 6.80 10.99
CA PHE A 20 9.94 7.79 11.35
C PHE A 20 9.65 8.75 10.19
N PHE A 21 10.70 9.34 9.62
CA PHE A 21 10.54 10.33 8.56
C PHE A 21 10.01 9.70 7.27
N SER A 22 10.52 8.53 6.88
CA SER A 22 10.08 7.89 5.65
C SER A 22 8.61 7.46 5.73
N ARG A 23 8.14 7.02 6.92
CA ARG A 23 6.72 6.70 7.11
C ARG A 23 5.84 7.94 7.06
N LEU A 24 6.31 9.05 7.67
CA LEU A 24 5.55 10.30 7.68
C LEU A 24 5.41 10.87 6.27
N ILE A 25 6.50 10.84 5.51
CA ILE A 25 6.53 11.44 4.18
C ILE A 25 5.80 10.56 3.16
N GLY A 26 6.02 9.23 3.20
CA GLY A 26 5.41 8.34 2.22
C GLY A 26 5.66 8.84 0.80
N LEU A 27 4.58 9.08 0.08
CA LEU A 27 4.64 9.58 -1.30
C LEU A 27 4.35 11.09 -1.41
N MET A 28 4.39 11.82 -0.29
CA MET A 28 4.16 13.25 -0.29
C MET A 28 5.13 13.96 -1.25
N PHE A 29 4.64 15.01 -1.89
CA PHE A 29 5.38 15.90 -2.80
C PHE A 29 5.83 15.26 -4.11
N LYS A 30 5.71 13.95 -4.28
CA LYS A 30 6.03 13.32 -5.56
C LYS A 30 4.97 13.68 -6.61
N LYS A 31 5.38 13.83 -7.85
CA LYS A 31 4.45 14.12 -8.97
C LYS A 31 3.66 12.89 -9.37
N SER A 32 4.28 11.73 -9.24
CA SER A 32 3.70 10.45 -9.61
C SER A 32 4.50 9.34 -8.95
N TYR A 33 3.99 8.14 -9.04
CA TYR A 33 4.68 6.95 -8.56
C TYR A 33 4.58 5.86 -9.62
N ASN A 34 5.65 5.10 -9.79
CA ASN A 34 5.68 4.02 -10.76
C ASN A 34 4.55 3.03 -10.45
N PRO A 35 3.65 2.75 -11.42
CA PRO A 35 2.52 1.86 -11.16
C PRO A 35 2.91 0.41 -10.86
N ASP A 36 4.16 0.02 -11.11
CA ASP A 36 4.63 -1.33 -10.81
C ASP A 36 5.29 -1.44 -9.44
N LYS A 37 5.35 -0.34 -8.70
CA LYS A 37 5.94 -0.30 -7.36
C LYS A 37 4.88 -0.14 -6.29
N ALA A 38 5.17 -0.67 -5.11
CA ALA A 38 4.38 -0.49 -3.92
C ALA A 38 5.29 0.02 -2.79
N LEU A 39 4.87 1.08 -2.13
CA LEU A 39 5.58 1.59 -0.96
C LEU A 39 5.00 0.93 0.29
N LEU A 40 5.80 0.13 0.96
CA LEU A 40 5.41 -0.50 2.22
C LEU A 40 5.77 0.41 3.37
N ILE A 41 4.75 0.87 4.10
CA ILE A 41 4.90 1.71 5.28
C ILE A 41 4.62 0.84 6.50
N THR A 42 5.62 0.63 7.33
CA THR A 42 5.51 -0.26 8.48
C THR A 42 6.33 0.25 9.66
N PRO A 43 5.78 0.20 10.88
CA PRO A 43 4.39 -0.10 11.24
C PRO A 43 3.46 1.05 10.88
N CYS A 44 2.22 0.74 10.47
CA CYS A 44 1.27 1.76 10.08
C CYS A 44 -0.15 1.18 10.03
N ASN A 45 -1.14 1.90 10.55
CA ASN A 45 -2.54 1.51 10.44
C ASN A 45 -3.42 2.68 9.98
N SER A 46 -2.81 3.78 9.56
CA SER A 46 -3.53 4.93 9.02
C SER A 46 -2.65 5.65 8.03
N ILE A 47 -3.27 6.36 7.12
CA ILE A 47 -2.54 7.19 6.15
C ILE A 47 -3.23 8.54 6.02
N HIS A 48 -2.46 9.53 5.59
CA HIS A 48 -2.99 10.84 5.23
C HIS A 48 -2.57 11.16 3.79
N MET A 49 -3.37 11.99 3.16
CA MET A 49 -3.13 12.43 1.78
C MET A 49 -2.71 13.89 1.71
N PHE A 50 -2.21 14.45 2.81
CA PHE A 50 -1.72 15.82 2.85
C PHE A 50 -0.51 15.95 1.93
N PHE A 51 -0.50 17.01 1.13
CA PHE A 51 0.58 17.28 0.17
C PHE A 51 0.77 16.21 -0.90
N MET A 52 -0.19 15.34 -1.09
CA MET A 52 -0.18 14.40 -2.20
C MET A 52 -0.54 15.13 -3.49
N ARG A 53 0.03 14.67 -4.59
CA ARG A 53 -0.17 15.27 -5.92
C ARG A 53 -0.85 14.31 -6.89
N PHE A 54 -1.20 13.13 -6.43
CA PHE A 54 -1.88 12.11 -7.24
C PHE A 54 -2.64 11.18 -6.29
N PRO A 55 -3.72 10.56 -6.77
CA PRO A 55 -4.46 9.61 -5.94
C PRO A 55 -3.70 8.28 -5.80
N ILE A 56 -3.93 7.62 -4.69
CA ILE A 56 -3.33 6.31 -4.43
C ILE A 56 -4.39 5.30 -4.03
N THR A 57 -4.03 4.03 -4.11
CA THR A 57 -4.76 2.94 -3.48
C THR A 57 -3.94 2.47 -2.28
N ALA A 58 -4.57 2.39 -1.12
CA ALA A 58 -3.93 1.94 0.10
C ALA A 58 -4.45 0.55 0.45
N VAL A 59 -3.53 -0.38 0.70
CA VAL A 59 -3.85 -1.77 1.04
C VAL A 59 -3.23 -2.06 2.40
N PHE A 60 -4.07 -2.24 3.41
CA PHE A 60 -3.64 -2.51 4.77
C PHE A 60 -3.49 -4.01 4.98
N VAL A 61 -2.41 -4.40 5.64
CA VAL A 61 -2.12 -5.80 5.93
C VAL A 61 -1.79 -5.99 7.41
N ASN A 62 -1.99 -7.21 7.90
CA ASN A 62 -1.55 -7.59 9.23
C ASN A 62 -0.10 -8.11 9.21
N SER A 63 0.38 -8.61 10.35
CA SER A 63 1.76 -9.09 10.47
C SER A 63 2.07 -10.29 9.57
N ASP A 64 1.05 -11.02 9.14
CA ASP A 64 1.21 -12.19 8.26
C ASP A 64 1.11 -11.82 6.78
N GLY A 65 0.96 -10.52 6.47
CA GLY A 65 0.80 -10.06 5.10
C GLY A 65 -0.58 -10.34 4.53
N VAL A 66 -1.58 -10.55 5.38
CA VAL A 66 -2.96 -10.76 4.94
C VAL A 66 -3.66 -9.41 4.86
N ILE A 67 -4.36 -9.17 3.76
CA ILE A 67 -5.09 -7.91 3.54
C ILE A 67 -6.24 -7.84 4.53
N THR A 68 -6.23 -6.79 5.35
CA THR A 68 -7.26 -6.53 6.36
C THR A 68 -8.23 -5.45 5.93
N ASP A 69 -7.78 -4.54 5.09
CA ASP A 69 -8.60 -3.42 4.62
C ASP A 69 -7.97 -2.82 3.37
N PHE A 70 -8.72 -2.05 2.60
CA PHE A 70 -8.15 -1.30 1.49
C PHE A 70 -9.05 -0.12 1.15
N LYS A 71 -8.46 0.88 0.51
CA LYS A 71 -9.18 2.02 -0.04
C LYS A 71 -8.58 2.39 -1.38
N LYS A 72 -9.39 2.32 -2.43
CA LYS A 72 -9.00 2.70 -3.79
C LYS A 72 -9.27 4.18 -4.02
N ASP A 73 -8.45 4.79 -4.86
CA ASP A 73 -8.63 6.17 -5.32
C ASP A 73 -8.75 7.16 -4.16
N LEU A 74 -7.82 7.05 -3.22
CA LEU A 74 -7.69 8.02 -2.14
C LEU A 74 -7.13 9.33 -2.70
N LYS A 75 -7.93 10.38 -2.58
CA LYS A 75 -7.61 11.67 -3.15
C LYS A 75 -6.87 12.54 -2.14
N GLU A 76 -6.36 13.66 -2.61
CA GLU A 76 -5.60 14.62 -1.83
C GLU A 76 -6.37 15.09 -0.60
N TRP A 77 -5.62 15.33 0.48
CA TRP A 77 -6.12 15.92 1.73
C TRP A 77 -7.10 15.04 2.49
N ARG A 78 -7.19 13.74 2.16
CA ARG A 78 -8.01 12.79 2.90
C ARG A 78 -7.17 12.06 3.95
N ILE A 79 -7.86 11.52 4.95
CA ILE A 79 -7.26 10.65 5.96
C ILE A 79 -8.06 9.36 5.96
N PHE A 80 -7.37 8.23 6.00
CA PHE A 80 -8.00 6.92 6.09
C PHE A 80 -7.37 6.13 7.22
N PHE A 81 -8.23 5.57 8.07
CA PHE A 81 -7.82 4.75 9.21
C PHE A 81 -8.40 3.35 9.08
N SER A 82 -7.62 2.35 9.46
CA SER A 82 -8.07 0.96 9.53
C SER A 82 -8.35 0.61 11.00
N PHE A 83 -9.41 1.21 11.55
CA PHE A 83 -9.68 1.15 13.00
C PHE A 83 -10.06 -0.23 13.50
N PHE A 84 -10.87 -0.95 12.73
CA PHE A 84 -11.50 -2.19 13.21
C PHE A 84 -10.73 -3.44 12.81
N LYS A 85 -9.58 -3.25 12.20
CA LYS A 85 -8.75 -4.35 11.69
C LYS A 85 -7.40 -4.31 12.39
N LYS A 86 -6.80 -5.47 12.59
CA LYS A 86 -5.45 -5.55 13.16
C LYS A 86 -4.41 -5.30 12.09
N SER A 87 -4.46 -4.11 11.50
CA SER A 87 -3.52 -3.71 10.46
C SER A 87 -2.21 -3.26 11.09
N GLU A 88 -1.09 -3.70 10.55
CA GLU A 88 0.24 -3.34 11.03
C GLU A 88 1.07 -2.63 10.00
N ALA A 89 0.68 -2.69 8.74
CA ALA A 89 1.40 -2.06 7.65
C ALA A 89 0.43 -1.68 6.53
N VAL A 90 0.89 -0.79 5.66
CA VAL A 90 0.12 -0.40 4.48
C VAL A 90 1.03 -0.41 3.26
N TYR A 91 0.50 -0.91 2.15
CA TYR A 91 1.11 -0.76 0.83
C TYR A 91 0.40 0.38 0.12
N GLU A 92 1.17 1.40 -0.27
CA GLU A 92 0.66 2.50 -1.08
C GLU A 92 1.06 2.26 -2.53
N ILE A 93 0.08 2.22 -3.41
CA ILE A 93 0.30 2.06 -4.85
C ILE A 93 -0.39 3.21 -5.59
N SER A 94 0.15 3.57 -6.74
CA SER A 94 -0.47 4.59 -7.59
C SER A 94 -1.85 4.11 -8.03
N TYR A 95 -2.85 4.98 -7.93
CA TYR A 95 -4.15 4.66 -8.51
C TYR A 95 -4.05 4.63 -10.04
N PHE A 96 -3.37 5.63 -10.64
CA PHE A 96 -3.17 5.66 -12.09
C PHE A 96 -2.23 4.52 -12.52
N GLY A 97 -2.67 3.75 -13.47
CA GLY A 97 -2.00 2.55 -13.94
C GLY A 97 -2.44 1.29 -13.20
N ASN A 98 -3.26 1.42 -12.14
CA ASN A 98 -3.75 0.31 -11.32
C ASN A 98 -5.26 0.41 -11.06
N GLU A 99 -5.98 1.08 -11.93
CA GLU A 99 -7.41 1.33 -11.74
C GLU A 99 -8.22 0.06 -11.62
N ASP A 100 -7.77 -1.01 -12.27
CA ASP A 100 -8.48 -2.29 -12.30
C ASP A 100 -8.10 -3.23 -11.17
N ILE A 101 -7.16 -2.85 -10.31
CA ILE A 101 -6.72 -3.67 -9.19
C ILE A 101 -7.86 -3.81 -8.18
N LEU A 102 -8.18 -5.05 -7.81
CA LEU A 102 -9.20 -5.37 -6.83
C LEU A 102 -8.58 -6.16 -5.67
N PRO A 103 -8.08 -5.50 -4.64
CA PRO A 103 -7.60 -6.21 -3.45
C PRO A 103 -8.75 -6.98 -2.79
N VAL A 104 -8.44 -8.14 -2.22
CA VAL A 104 -9.45 -8.96 -1.56
C VAL A 104 -9.07 -9.13 -0.09
N ILE A 105 -9.95 -8.69 0.79
CA ILE A 105 -9.75 -8.84 2.24
C ILE A 105 -9.65 -10.33 2.56
N GLY A 106 -8.63 -10.70 3.32
CA GLY A 106 -8.36 -12.08 3.67
C GLY A 106 -7.32 -12.76 2.80
N GLU A 107 -6.95 -12.18 1.67
CA GLU A 107 -5.89 -12.74 0.83
C GLU A 107 -4.51 -12.29 1.28
N SER A 108 -3.52 -13.16 1.08
CA SER A 108 -2.14 -12.84 1.35
C SER A 108 -1.54 -12.08 0.16
N VAL A 109 -0.76 -11.03 0.45
CA VAL A 109 0.00 -10.34 -0.58
C VAL A 109 1.24 -11.14 -1.02
N PHE A 110 1.62 -12.15 -0.25
CA PHE A 110 2.72 -13.04 -0.62
C PHE A 110 2.19 -14.15 -1.50
N SER A 111 2.73 -14.23 -2.73
CA SER A 111 2.31 -15.24 -3.68
C SER A 111 2.64 -16.64 -3.18
N LEU A 112 1.68 -17.56 -3.28
CA LEU A 112 1.91 -18.98 -2.95
C LEU A 112 2.94 -19.62 -3.87
N ASN A 113 3.14 -19.10 -5.05
CA ASN A 113 4.11 -19.62 -5.99
C ASN A 113 5.55 -19.47 -5.50
N LYS A 114 5.78 -18.66 -4.47
CA LYS A 114 7.10 -18.50 -3.89
C LYS A 114 7.50 -19.64 -2.97
N ILE A 115 6.57 -20.50 -2.65
CA ILE A 115 6.80 -21.62 -1.72
C ILE A 115 7.51 -22.78 -2.41
N CYS A 116 7.42 -22.81 -3.70
CA CYS A 116 8.02 -23.91 -4.48
C CYS A 116 9.48 -23.71 -4.74
#